data_7eda3b49489fd3dd015ffe25615f673c
#
_entry.id   7eda3b49489fd3dd015ffe25615f673c
#
_cell.length_a   1.000
_cell.length_b   1.000
_cell.length_c   1.000
_cell.angle_alpha   90.00
_cell.angle_beta   90.00
_cell.angle_gamma   90.00
#
_symmetry.space_group_name_H-M   'P 1'
#
loop_
_entity.id
_entity.type
_entity.pdbx_description
1 polymer ?
#
loop_
_entity_poly.entity_id
_entity_poly.type
_entity_poly.pdbx_seq_one_letter_code
_entity_poly.pdbx_strand_id
1 'polypeptide(L)'
;RRDLGDPVTISTVAEAVGDTTMLDLLHALARADSHATGPAAWSDWKGRLIAELVRRVHTALDTGALPAPPEPDPGLLTDDLPAVHLDGDRIAVATTDRRGLLAAVAACLALHRLDVVAADATSADGRAIVQFWTQPRYGSPYDPVALAADLRRVAAGDVSVTQRLRARAMRTRGTAASPRIVWHRESATDAVVLELR
;
A
#
# COMPACT_ATOMS: atom_id res chain seq x y z
N ARG A 1 -6.32 6.46 9.02
CA ARG A 1 -6.01 6.75 7.61
C ARG A 1 -7.22 6.34 6.79
N ARG A 2 -7.82 7.25 6.02
CA ARG A 2 -9.04 6.96 5.26
C ARG A 2 -8.68 6.15 4.01
N ASP A 3 -9.53 5.21 3.66
CA ASP A 3 -9.48 4.53 2.37
C ASP A 3 -9.92 5.51 1.28
N LEU A 4 -9.05 5.78 0.31
CA LEU A 4 -9.35 6.69 -0.80
C LEU A 4 -10.22 6.02 -1.89
N GLY A 5 -10.41 4.72 -1.82
CA GLY A 5 -11.32 3.94 -2.66
C GLY A 5 -12.74 3.82 -2.10
N ASP A 6 -12.94 4.17 -0.83
CA ASP A 6 -14.22 4.07 -0.15
C ASP A 6 -15.25 5.05 -0.74
N PRO A 7 -16.45 4.58 -1.13
CA PRO A 7 -17.53 5.42 -1.64
C PRO A 7 -17.85 6.63 -0.76
N VAL A 8 -17.80 6.48 0.56
CA VAL A 8 -18.05 7.58 1.51
C VAL A 8 -16.97 8.66 1.40
N THR A 9 -15.71 8.26 1.22
CA THR A 9 -14.60 9.19 1.02
C THR A 9 -14.77 9.95 -0.30
N ILE A 10 -15.14 9.24 -1.39
CA ILE A 10 -15.36 9.84 -2.72
C ILE A 10 -16.51 10.85 -2.66
N SER A 11 -17.64 10.48 -2.05
CA SER A 11 -18.80 11.38 -1.87
C SER A 11 -18.42 12.62 -1.08
N THR A 12 -17.73 12.45 0.05
CA THR A 12 -17.29 13.58 0.89
C THR A 12 -16.39 14.55 0.12
N VAL A 13 -15.47 14.03 -0.69
CA VAL A 13 -14.58 14.87 -1.50
C VAL A 13 -15.36 15.56 -2.63
N ALA A 14 -16.27 14.84 -3.31
CA ALA A 14 -17.10 15.40 -4.37
C ALA A 14 -17.98 16.55 -3.84
N GLU A 15 -18.61 16.36 -2.70
CA GLU A 15 -19.43 17.40 -2.04
C GLU A 15 -18.59 18.62 -1.63
N ALA A 16 -17.39 18.40 -1.10
CA ALA A 16 -16.51 19.48 -0.66
C ALA A 16 -15.93 20.30 -1.81
N VAL A 17 -15.68 19.66 -2.96
CA VAL A 17 -15.06 20.28 -4.14
C VAL A 17 -16.11 20.94 -5.01
N GLY A 18 -17.26 20.33 -5.20
CA GLY A 18 -18.44 20.86 -5.89
C GLY A 18 -18.43 20.76 -7.41
N ASP A 19 -17.28 20.94 -8.08
CA ASP A 19 -17.16 20.85 -9.52
C ASP A 19 -15.80 20.30 -9.98
N THR A 20 -15.74 19.84 -11.24
CA THR A 20 -14.54 19.20 -11.83
C THR A 20 -13.40 20.19 -12.04
N THR A 21 -13.68 21.46 -12.32
CA THR A 21 -12.63 22.48 -12.50
C THR A 21 -11.89 22.74 -11.19
N MET A 22 -12.63 22.87 -10.10
CA MET A 22 -12.05 23.02 -8.76
C MET A 22 -11.24 21.77 -8.37
N LEU A 23 -11.73 20.57 -8.69
CA LEU A 23 -11.02 19.31 -8.48
C LEU A 23 -9.66 19.30 -9.18
N ASP A 24 -9.63 19.67 -10.47
CA ASP A 24 -8.41 19.70 -11.27
C ASP A 24 -7.40 20.74 -10.75
N LEU A 25 -7.87 21.91 -10.35
CA LEU A 25 -7.03 22.96 -9.76
C LEU A 25 -6.42 22.50 -8.42
N LEU A 26 -7.22 21.88 -7.55
CA LEU A 26 -6.73 21.35 -6.28
C LEU A 26 -5.74 20.20 -6.48
N HIS A 27 -5.96 19.33 -7.48
CA HIS A 27 -5.02 18.27 -7.82
C HIS A 27 -3.69 18.83 -8.33
N ALA A 28 -3.76 19.83 -9.24
CA ALA A 28 -2.56 20.50 -9.75
C ALA A 28 -1.78 21.22 -8.63
N LEU A 29 -2.48 21.90 -7.73
CA LEU A 29 -1.90 22.57 -6.57
C LEU A 29 -1.24 21.55 -5.62
N ALA A 30 -1.91 20.45 -5.29
CA ALA A 30 -1.36 19.41 -4.42
C ALA A 30 -0.09 18.77 -5.00
N ARG A 31 -0.04 18.59 -6.32
CA ARG A 31 1.18 18.11 -7.02
C ARG A 31 2.31 19.12 -6.93
N ALA A 32 2.03 20.40 -7.25
CA ALA A 32 3.03 21.47 -7.22
C ALA A 32 3.62 21.64 -5.81
N ASP A 33 2.79 21.69 -4.79
CA ASP A 33 3.18 21.80 -3.38
C ASP A 33 4.04 20.61 -2.94
N SER A 34 3.63 19.41 -3.29
CA SER A 34 4.37 18.20 -2.96
C SER A 34 5.74 18.14 -3.64
N HIS A 35 5.84 18.61 -4.87
CA HIS A 35 7.14 18.72 -5.55
C HIS A 35 8.03 19.80 -4.92
N ALA A 36 7.46 20.91 -4.49
CA ALA A 36 8.20 21.98 -3.80
C ALA A 36 8.71 21.53 -2.41
N THR A 37 7.94 20.67 -1.73
CA THR A 37 8.29 20.14 -0.39
C THR A 37 9.42 19.08 -0.46
N GLY A 38 9.60 18.43 -1.60
CA GLY A 38 10.68 17.47 -1.83
C GLY A 38 10.24 16.00 -1.91
N PRO A 39 11.19 15.08 -2.22
CA PRO A 39 10.89 13.67 -2.52
C PRO A 39 10.18 12.89 -1.41
N ALA A 40 10.37 13.30 -0.16
CA ALA A 40 9.69 12.66 0.99
C ALA A 40 8.18 12.96 1.03
N ALA A 41 7.74 14.08 0.45
CA ALA A 41 6.34 14.49 0.44
C ALA A 41 5.54 13.81 -0.67
N TRP A 42 6.18 13.41 -1.78
CA TRP A 42 5.56 12.80 -2.95
C TRP A 42 6.33 11.57 -3.40
N SER A 43 5.69 10.41 -3.30
CA SER A 43 6.15 9.17 -3.93
C SER A 43 5.27 8.84 -5.14
N ASP A 44 5.79 8.07 -6.08
CA ASP A 44 5.03 7.62 -7.26
C ASP A 44 3.75 6.88 -6.87
N TRP A 45 3.80 6.11 -5.79
CA TRP A 45 2.62 5.45 -5.24
C TRP A 45 1.58 6.46 -4.74
N LYS A 46 1.99 7.46 -3.94
CA LYS A 46 1.08 8.50 -3.43
C LYS A 46 0.46 9.28 -4.59
N GLY A 47 1.26 9.56 -5.64
CA GLY A 47 0.78 10.18 -6.86
C GLY A 47 -0.30 9.36 -7.56
N ARG A 48 -0.08 8.05 -7.73
CA ARG A 48 -1.08 7.13 -8.32
C ARG A 48 -2.35 7.04 -7.48
N LEU A 49 -2.22 6.96 -6.16
CA LEU A 49 -3.35 6.88 -5.25
C LEU A 49 -4.23 8.15 -5.31
N ILE A 50 -3.60 9.33 -5.34
CA ILE A 50 -4.32 10.61 -5.46
C ILE A 50 -4.95 10.73 -6.85
N ALA A 51 -4.25 10.35 -7.92
CA ALA A 51 -4.80 10.37 -9.27
C ALA A 51 -6.03 9.45 -9.40
N GLU A 52 -6.01 8.29 -8.77
CA GLU A 52 -7.16 7.37 -8.74
C GLU A 52 -8.35 7.96 -7.97
N LEU A 53 -8.11 8.60 -6.82
CA LEU A 53 -9.16 9.33 -6.10
C LEU A 53 -9.76 10.44 -6.98
N VAL A 54 -8.91 11.26 -7.60
CA VAL A 54 -9.35 12.36 -8.51
C VAL A 54 -10.19 11.80 -9.65
N ARG A 55 -9.75 10.72 -10.29
CA ARG A 55 -10.51 10.08 -11.37
C ARG A 55 -11.90 9.63 -10.92
N ARG A 56 -12.01 9.03 -9.73
CA ARG A 56 -13.29 8.56 -9.17
C ARG A 56 -14.20 9.71 -8.78
N VAL A 57 -13.65 10.75 -8.16
CA VAL A 57 -14.40 11.97 -7.82
C VAL A 57 -14.90 12.68 -9.08
N HIS A 58 -14.06 12.73 -10.13
CA HIS A 58 -14.44 13.28 -11.43
C HIS A 58 -15.66 12.53 -12.01
N THR A 59 -15.60 11.20 -12.02
CA THR A 59 -16.73 10.37 -12.46
C THR A 59 -17.99 10.62 -11.62
N ALA A 60 -17.85 10.75 -10.31
CA ALA A 60 -18.99 11.04 -9.43
C ALA A 60 -19.62 12.41 -9.69
N LEU A 61 -18.79 13.45 -9.93
CA LEU A 61 -19.25 14.79 -10.26
C LEU A 61 -19.93 14.86 -11.64
N ASP A 62 -19.40 14.15 -12.65
CA ASP A 62 -19.93 14.15 -14.01
C ASP A 62 -21.22 13.33 -14.15
N THR A 63 -21.31 12.20 -13.48
CA THR A 63 -22.41 11.25 -13.65
C THR A 63 -23.44 11.28 -12.52
N GLY A 64 -23.11 11.91 -11.39
CA GLY A 64 -23.91 11.83 -10.16
C GLY A 64 -23.91 10.46 -9.50
N ALA A 65 -23.15 9.49 -10.00
CA ALA A 65 -23.07 8.13 -9.51
C ALA A 65 -21.68 7.82 -8.96
N LEU A 66 -21.63 7.16 -7.82
CA LEU A 66 -20.35 6.67 -7.27
C LEU A 66 -19.81 5.55 -8.17
N PRO A 67 -18.54 5.64 -8.62
CA PRO A 67 -17.96 4.60 -9.45
C PRO A 67 -17.88 3.28 -8.65
N ALA A 68 -18.21 2.19 -9.32
CA ALA A 68 -18.04 0.86 -8.75
C ALA A 68 -16.58 0.62 -8.30
N PRO A 69 -16.34 -0.18 -7.26
CA PRO A 69 -15.00 -0.63 -6.92
C PRO A 69 -14.32 -1.25 -8.14
N PRO A 70 -12.99 -1.13 -8.28
CA PRO A 70 -12.29 -1.78 -9.38
C PRO A 70 -12.57 -3.29 -9.35
N GLU A 71 -12.91 -3.84 -10.51
CA GLU A 71 -13.09 -5.28 -10.63
C GLU A 71 -11.77 -5.99 -10.30
N PRO A 72 -11.83 -7.07 -9.52
CA PRO A 72 -10.64 -7.88 -9.27
C PRO A 72 -10.13 -8.48 -10.59
N ASP A 73 -8.83 -8.72 -10.65
CA ASP A 73 -8.19 -9.36 -11.79
C ASP A 73 -8.92 -10.68 -12.11
N PRO A 74 -9.39 -10.88 -13.36
CA PRO A 74 -10.10 -12.12 -13.75
C PRO A 74 -9.33 -13.40 -13.43
N GLY A 75 -7.98 -13.36 -13.46
CA GLY A 75 -7.13 -14.49 -13.09
C GLY A 75 -7.21 -14.87 -11.60
N LEU A 76 -7.79 -14.00 -10.76
CA LEU A 76 -8.02 -14.25 -9.33
C LEU A 76 -9.45 -14.70 -9.02
N LEU A 77 -10.36 -14.65 -10.01
CA LEU A 77 -11.75 -15.09 -9.88
C LEU A 77 -11.92 -16.61 -10.15
N THR A 78 -10.83 -17.37 -10.03
CA THR A 78 -10.85 -18.84 -10.20
C THR A 78 -11.46 -19.54 -8.99
N ASP A 79 -12.08 -20.71 -9.22
CA ASP A 79 -12.59 -21.57 -8.17
C ASP A 79 -11.47 -22.36 -7.47
N ASP A 80 -10.30 -22.46 -8.09
CA ASP A 80 -9.12 -23.13 -7.52
C ASP A 80 -8.41 -22.19 -6.54
N LEU A 81 -8.79 -22.24 -5.28
CA LEU A 81 -8.13 -21.49 -4.22
C LEU A 81 -7.10 -22.35 -3.47
N PRO A 82 -5.98 -21.78 -3.03
CA PRO A 82 -5.55 -20.39 -3.18
C PRO A 82 -4.92 -20.10 -4.56
N ALA A 83 -5.33 -19.00 -5.19
CA ALA A 83 -4.73 -18.49 -6.42
C ALA A 83 -3.68 -17.42 -6.09
N VAL A 84 -2.55 -17.46 -6.80
CA VAL A 84 -1.44 -16.49 -6.65
C VAL A 84 -1.04 -16.01 -8.04
N HIS A 85 -1.05 -14.72 -8.23
CA HIS A 85 -0.64 -14.05 -9.45
C HIS A 85 0.53 -13.11 -9.16
N LEU A 86 1.60 -13.23 -9.97
CA LEU A 86 2.80 -12.39 -9.89
C LEU A 86 2.94 -11.68 -11.24
N ASP A 87 2.86 -10.37 -11.23
CA ASP A 87 2.99 -9.53 -12.43
C ASP A 87 3.89 -8.32 -12.12
N GLY A 88 5.14 -8.41 -12.50
CA GLY A 88 6.14 -7.36 -12.23
C GLY A 88 6.27 -7.04 -10.73
N ASP A 89 5.87 -5.83 -10.36
CA ASP A 89 5.87 -5.33 -8.99
C ASP A 89 4.56 -5.64 -8.24
N ARG A 90 3.54 -6.15 -8.96
CA ARG A 90 2.22 -6.48 -8.41
C ARG A 90 2.14 -7.95 -8.04
N ILE A 91 1.74 -8.20 -6.81
CA ILE A 91 1.53 -9.54 -6.26
C ILE A 91 0.11 -9.62 -5.75
N ALA A 92 -0.67 -10.58 -6.26
CA ALA A 92 -2.04 -10.75 -5.87
C ALA A 92 -2.31 -12.19 -5.40
N VAL A 93 -3.12 -12.32 -4.35
CA VAL A 93 -3.50 -13.60 -3.74
C VAL A 93 -4.99 -13.61 -3.52
N ALA A 94 -5.67 -14.64 -4.05
CA ALA A 94 -7.06 -14.94 -3.77
C ALA A 94 -7.16 -16.22 -2.93
N THR A 95 -7.96 -16.17 -1.88
CA THR A 95 -8.15 -17.33 -0.99
C THR A 95 -9.44 -17.18 -0.18
N THR A 96 -9.79 -18.17 0.63
CA THR A 96 -10.84 -18.06 1.63
C THR A 96 -10.49 -16.97 2.65
N ASP A 97 -11.45 -16.08 2.92
CA ASP A 97 -11.23 -14.99 3.89
C ASP A 97 -11.00 -15.55 5.29
N ARG A 98 -9.98 -15.01 5.94
CA ARG A 98 -9.64 -15.37 7.31
C ARG A 98 -8.88 -14.27 8.03
N ARG A 99 -9.08 -14.21 9.32
CA ARG A 99 -8.39 -13.23 10.17
C ARG A 99 -6.87 -13.37 10.06
N GLY A 100 -6.19 -12.26 9.81
CA GLY A 100 -4.73 -12.20 9.74
C GLY A 100 -4.14 -12.57 8.37
N LEU A 101 -4.95 -12.80 7.33
CA LEU A 101 -4.49 -13.10 5.98
C LEU A 101 -3.53 -12.04 5.44
N LEU A 102 -3.93 -10.76 5.49
CA LEU A 102 -3.12 -9.64 5.02
C LEU A 102 -1.75 -9.60 5.70
N ALA A 103 -1.73 -9.78 7.02
CA ALA A 103 -0.49 -9.81 7.80
C ALA A 103 0.39 -11.01 7.45
N ALA A 104 -0.21 -12.17 7.19
CA ALA A 104 0.53 -13.38 6.82
C ALA A 104 1.16 -13.26 5.42
N VAL A 105 0.43 -12.70 4.45
CA VAL A 105 0.96 -12.43 3.11
C VAL A 105 2.08 -11.38 3.18
N ALA A 106 1.88 -10.28 3.89
CA ALA A 106 2.92 -9.25 4.08
C ALA A 106 4.18 -9.82 4.76
N ALA A 107 4.02 -10.74 5.72
CA ALA A 107 5.14 -11.45 6.35
C ALA A 107 5.91 -12.33 5.37
N CYS A 108 5.20 -12.99 4.43
CA CYS A 108 5.83 -13.77 3.36
C CYS A 108 6.66 -12.86 2.44
N LEU A 109 6.09 -11.73 1.99
CA LEU A 109 6.81 -10.75 1.18
C LEU A 109 8.09 -10.25 1.86
N ALA A 110 8.00 -9.93 3.15
CA ALA A 110 9.15 -9.50 3.96
C ALA A 110 10.24 -10.57 4.07
N LEU A 111 9.89 -11.87 4.13
CA LEU A 111 10.87 -12.97 4.11
C LEU A 111 11.61 -13.03 2.77
N HIS A 112 10.92 -12.76 1.67
CA HIS A 112 11.50 -12.70 0.32
C HIS A 112 12.18 -11.35 0.03
N ARG A 113 12.36 -10.49 1.05
CA ARG A 113 13.01 -9.17 0.95
C ARG A 113 12.30 -8.23 -0.02
N LEU A 114 11.00 -8.31 -0.05
CA LEU A 114 10.15 -7.37 -0.75
C LEU A 114 9.59 -6.35 0.24
N ASP A 115 9.77 -5.08 -0.07
CA ASP A 115 9.13 -3.98 0.64
C ASP A 115 7.76 -3.70 0.01
N VAL A 116 6.75 -3.62 0.85
CA VAL A 116 5.39 -3.30 0.42
C VAL A 116 5.27 -1.79 0.28
N VAL A 117 4.96 -1.34 -0.92
CA VAL A 117 4.73 0.08 -1.24
C VAL A 117 3.26 0.42 -1.08
N ALA A 118 2.37 -0.49 -1.50
CA ALA A 118 0.93 -0.36 -1.40
C ALA A 118 0.27 -1.71 -1.18
N ALA A 119 -0.93 -1.70 -0.62
CA ALA A 119 -1.77 -2.89 -0.50
C ALA A 119 -3.24 -2.50 -0.67
N ASP A 120 -3.98 -3.38 -1.32
CA ASP A 120 -5.43 -3.35 -1.42
C ASP A 120 -6.00 -4.71 -1.01
N ALA A 121 -7.16 -4.70 -0.36
CA ALA A 121 -7.80 -5.92 0.10
C ALA A 121 -9.31 -5.80 -0.01
N THR A 122 -9.90 -6.75 -0.71
CA THR A 122 -11.35 -6.87 -0.89
C THR A 122 -11.80 -8.22 -0.35
N SER A 123 -12.92 -8.23 0.35
CA SER A 123 -13.55 -9.46 0.84
C SER A 123 -15.03 -9.46 0.46
N ALA A 124 -15.47 -10.53 -0.20
CA ALA A 124 -16.85 -10.76 -0.56
C ALA A 124 -17.14 -12.27 -0.57
N ASP A 125 -18.32 -12.67 -0.10
CA ASP A 125 -18.82 -14.05 -0.12
C ASP A 125 -17.85 -15.09 0.47
N GLY A 126 -17.11 -14.69 1.54
CA GLY A 126 -16.13 -15.55 2.19
C GLY A 126 -14.82 -15.72 1.44
N ARG A 127 -14.63 -15.01 0.33
CA ARG A 127 -13.40 -14.94 -0.44
C ARG A 127 -12.70 -13.62 -0.17
N ALA A 128 -11.40 -13.66 0.03
CA ALA A 128 -10.55 -12.48 0.11
C ALA A 128 -9.59 -12.43 -1.08
N ILE A 129 -9.45 -11.25 -1.66
CA ILE A 129 -8.45 -10.92 -2.66
C ILE A 129 -7.57 -9.83 -2.06
N VAL A 130 -6.27 -10.10 -1.93
CA VAL A 130 -5.30 -9.14 -1.44
C VAL A 130 -4.26 -8.88 -2.52
N GLN A 131 -3.98 -7.61 -2.75
CA GLN A 131 -3.05 -7.17 -3.77
C GLN A 131 -1.97 -6.31 -3.10
N PHE A 132 -0.73 -6.52 -3.51
CA PHE A 132 0.42 -5.77 -3.02
C PHE A 132 1.21 -5.24 -4.20
N TRP A 133 1.64 -4.00 -4.10
CA TRP A 133 2.69 -3.43 -4.93
C TRP A 133 3.98 -3.46 -4.14
N THR A 134 5.00 -4.04 -4.71
CA THR A 134 6.24 -4.35 -4.00
C THR A 134 7.46 -3.85 -4.74
N GLN A 135 8.54 -3.64 -4.01
CA GLN A 135 9.85 -3.37 -4.59
C GLN A 135 10.90 -4.23 -3.88
N PRO A 136 11.91 -4.73 -4.61
CA PRO A 136 12.98 -5.48 -3.99
C PRO A 136 13.76 -4.62 -3.00
N ARG A 137 13.90 -5.10 -1.77
CA ARG A 137 14.79 -4.48 -0.79
C ARG A 137 16.24 -4.67 -1.24
N TYR A 138 17.00 -3.62 -1.32
CA TYR A 138 18.40 -3.62 -1.78
C TYR A 138 18.60 -3.93 -3.27
N GLY A 139 17.57 -3.78 -4.12
CA GLY A 139 17.68 -3.99 -5.56
C GLY A 139 17.96 -5.44 -6.00
N SER A 140 17.96 -6.40 -5.09
CA SER A 140 18.17 -7.81 -5.44
C SER A 140 16.89 -8.45 -5.95
N PRO A 141 16.92 -9.14 -7.09
CA PRO A 141 15.75 -9.86 -7.60
C PRO A 141 15.34 -10.96 -6.59
N TYR A 142 14.05 -11.19 -6.50
CA TYR A 142 13.51 -12.31 -5.72
C TYR A 142 13.30 -13.53 -6.64
N ASP A 143 13.24 -14.73 -6.04
CA ASP A 143 12.85 -15.95 -6.74
C ASP A 143 11.32 -16.03 -6.83
N PRO A 144 10.71 -15.85 -8.03
CA PRO A 144 9.27 -15.85 -8.18
C PRO A 144 8.64 -17.23 -7.92
N VAL A 145 9.37 -18.31 -8.18
CA VAL A 145 8.88 -19.69 -7.95
C VAL A 145 8.79 -19.97 -6.46
N ALA A 146 9.85 -19.66 -5.73
CA ALA A 146 9.87 -19.81 -4.27
C ALA A 146 8.85 -18.92 -3.58
N LEU A 147 8.71 -17.66 -4.06
CA LEU A 147 7.72 -16.74 -3.53
C LEU A 147 6.28 -17.25 -3.76
N ALA A 148 5.95 -17.68 -4.98
CA ALA A 148 4.62 -18.22 -5.29
C ALA A 148 4.28 -19.46 -4.45
N ALA A 149 5.24 -20.35 -4.24
CA ALA A 149 5.07 -21.54 -3.39
C ALA A 149 4.80 -21.15 -1.93
N ASP A 150 5.58 -20.23 -1.35
CA ASP A 150 5.38 -19.77 0.02
C ASP A 150 4.06 -18.98 0.17
N LEU A 151 3.67 -18.18 -0.82
CA LEU A 151 2.38 -17.47 -0.82
C LEU A 151 1.19 -18.43 -0.84
N ARG A 152 1.22 -19.50 -1.66
CA ARG A 152 0.16 -20.53 -1.67
C ARG A 152 0.06 -21.23 -0.32
N ARG A 153 1.17 -21.56 0.33
CA ARG A 153 1.20 -22.16 1.67
C ARG A 153 0.59 -21.23 2.71
N VAL A 154 0.99 -19.95 2.69
CA VAL A 154 0.44 -18.92 3.59
C VAL A 154 -1.06 -18.75 3.34
N ALA A 155 -1.49 -18.68 2.09
CA ALA A 155 -2.89 -18.56 1.72
C ALA A 155 -3.72 -19.76 2.16
N ALA A 156 -3.14 -20.96 2.13
CA ALA A 156 -3.75 -22.19 2.67
C ALA A 156 -3.76 -22.26 4.22
N GLY A 157 -3.16 -21.27 4.91
CA GLY A 157 -3.19 -21.23 6.38
C GLY A 157 -1.93 -21.69 7.09
N ASP A 158 -0.84 -22.01 6.35
CA ASP A 158 0.43 -22.39 6.96
C ASP A 158 1.06 -21.22 7.74
N VAL A 159 1.22 -21.42 9.04
CA VAL A 159 1.81 -20.41 9.95
C VAL A 159 3.34 -20.46 10.01
N SER A 160 3.97 -21.43 9.36
CA SER A 160 5.42 -21.62 9.41
C SER A 160 6.19 -20.41 8.87
N VAL A 161 5.67 -19.76 7.85
CA VAL A 161 6.23 -18.53 7.26
C VAL A 161 6.27 -17.39 8.28
N THR A 162 5.19 -17.19 9.02
CA THR A 162 5.11 -16.18 10.07
C THR A 162 6.06 -16.47 11.22
N GLN A 163 6.21 -17.74 11.59
CA GLN A 163 7.17 -18.18 12.61
C GLN A 163 8.62 -17.93 12.16
N ARG A 164 8.95 -18.23 10.90
CA ARG A 164 10.27 -17.95 10.30
C ARG A 164 10.59 -16.44 10.32
N LEU A 165 9.62 -15.59 10.01
CA LEU A 165 9.80 -14.14 10.09
C LEU A 165 10.07 -13.68 11.52
N ARG A 166 9.30 -14.16 12.50
CA ARG A 166 9.51 -13.84 13.91
C ARG A 166 10.91 -14.28 14.39
N ALA A 167 11.32 -15.48 14.04
CA ALA A 167 12.65 -16.00 14.38
C ALA A 167 13.78 -15.17 13.74
N ARG A 168 13.57 -14.68 12.51
CA ARG A 168 14.51 -13.76 11.84
C ARG A 168 14.55 -12.41 12.54
N ALA A 169 13.40 -11.82 12.86
CA ALA A 169 13.31 -10.54 13.54
C ALA A 169 13.98 -10.57 14.93
N MET A 170 13.87 -11.70 15.65
CA MET A 170 14.57 -11.88 16.93
C MET A 170 16.09 -11.93 16.78
N ARG A 171 16.59 -12.54 15.69
CA ARG A 171 18.04 -12.60 15.41
C ARG A 171 18.62 -11.27 14.93
N THR A 172 17.79 -10.42 14.30
CA THR A 172 18.20 -9.11 13.75
C THR A 172 18.04 -7.97 14.78
N ARG A 173 17.58 -8.25 16.00
CA ARG A 173 17.64 -7.31 17.11
C ARG A 173 19.10 -7.17 17.57
N GLY A 174 19.90 -6.54 16.72
CA GLY A 174 21.15 -5.92 17.16
C GLY A 174 20.86 -4.84 18.18
N THR A 175 21.84 -4.47 18.98
CA THR A 175 21.81 -3.34 19.90
C THR A 175 21.25 -2.13 19.15
N ALA A 176 20.01 -1.76 19.42
CA ALA A 176 19.47 -0.52 18.91
C ALA A 176 20.37 0.58 19.46
N ALA A 177 20.97 1.39 18.59
CA ALA A 177 21.66 2.57 19.02
C ALA A 177 20.69 3.40 19.84
N SER A 178 21.11 3.87 21.00
CA SER A 178 20.29 4.75 21.83
C SER A 178 19.88 5.96 20.99
N PRO A 179 18.62 6.32 20.94
CA PRO A 179 18.18 7.47 20.17
C PRO A 179 18.91 8.71 20.69
N ARG A 180 19.53 9.44 19.79
CA ARG A 180 20.24 10.67 20.10
C ARG A 180 19.46 11.85 19.53
N ILE A 181 19.17 12.82 20.39
CA ILE A 181 18.57 14.09 19.98
C ILE A 181 19.70 15.12 19.88
N VAL A 182 19.84 15.74 18.72
CA VAL A 182 20.80 16.83 18.51
C VAL A 182 20.00 18.11 18.27
N TRP A 183 20.29 19.14 19.07
CA TRP A 183 19.67 20.45 18.98
C TRP A 183 20.57 21.37 18.16
N HIS A 184 20.04 21.87 17.04
CA HIS A 184 20.72 22.85 16.18
C HIS A 184 20.14 24.24 16.43
N ARG A 185 20.68 24.95 17.41
CA ARG A 185 20.16 26.28 17.83
C ARG A 185 20.48 27.40 16.86
N GLU A 186 21.48 27.19 16.00
CA GLU A 186 21.97 28.20 15.05
C GLU A 186 21.48 27.98 13.61
N SER A 187 20.65 26.94 13.37
CA SER A 187 20.21 26.59 12.04
C SER A 187 18.99 27.37 11.53
N ALA A 188 18.33 28.14 12.39
CA ALA A 188 17.23 29.02 12.03
C ALA A 188 17.15 30.21 13.00
N THR A 189 16.71 31.37 12.51
CA THR A 189 16.66 32.63 13.31
C THR A 189 15.46 32.65 14.24
N ASP A 190 14.37 31.97 13.90
CA ASP A 190 13.05 31.99 14.54
C ASP A 190 12.51 30.61 14.91
N ALA A 191 13.31 29.57 14.70
CA ALA A 191 12.93 28.19 14.99
C ALA A 191 14.08 27.39 15.60
N VAL A 192 13.74 26.34 16.35
CA VAL A 192 14.71 25.35 16.84
C VAL A 192 14.66 24.12 15.98
N VAL A 193 15.77 23.77 15.34
CA VAL A 193 15.88 22.55 14.53
C VAL A 193 16.33 21.40 15.42
N LEU A 194 15.60 20.31 15.36
CA LEU A 194 15.82 19.10 16.16
C LEU A 194 16.06 17.92 15.21
N GLU A 195 17.23 17.30 15.30
CA GLU A 195 17.59 16.10 14.57
C GLU A 195 17.45 14.87 15.49
N LEU A 196 16.69 13.87 15.04
CA LEU A 196 16.57 12.57 15.67
C LEU A 196 17.43 11.56 14.89
N ARG A 197 18.38 10.94 15.56
CA ARG A 197 19.25 9.90 14.99
C ARG A 197 19.03 8.56 15.66
#